data_f061d9653d3d1b38427b9adcf8b74d0d
#
_entry.id   f061d9653d3d1b38427b9adcf8b74d0d
#
_cell.length_a   1.000
_cell.length_b   1.000
_cell.length_c   1.000
_cell.angle_alpha   90.00
_cell.angle_beta   90.00
_cell.angle_gamma   90.00
#
_symmetry.space_group_name_H-M   'P 1'
#
loop_
_entity.id
_entity.type
_entity.pdbx_description
1 polymer ?
#
loop_
_entity_poly.entity_id
_entity_poly.type
_entity_poly.pdbx_seq_one_letter_code
_entity_poly.pdbx_strand_id
1 'polypeptide(L)'
;MKYIIFNWKSYLNISESMNLSKVVSKLPSTKKYKLISSPNNFYNLTLKSRYPKNIYAAQNVDLHGKGASTGSIDIQDLVSNKIKFCILGHSEVRSNFGETDLIIQKKTDLCLHNKIKPIVCIGEPVDIYKSKKTKNFLKKQ
;
A
#
# COMPACT_ATOMS: atom_id res chain seq x y z
N MET A 1 -10.76 -10.97 -12.12
CA MET A 1 -9.81 -11.38 -11.07
C MET A 1 -10.07 -10.51 -9.85
N LYS A 2 -10.20 -11.10 -8.65
CA LYS A 2 -10.38 -10.37 -7.38
C LYS A 2 -9.05 -10.25 -6.65
N TYR A 3 -8.89 -9.21 -5.83
CA TYR A 3 -7.73 -9.03 -4.95
C TYR A 3 -8.20 -9.07 -3.49
N ILE A 4 -7.47 -9.81 -2.66
CA ILE A 4 -7.63 -9.81 -1.21
C ILE A 4 -6.36 -9.19 -0.65
N ILE A 5 -6.50 -8.06 0.03
CA ILE A 5 -5.39 -7.25 0.49
C ILE A 5 -5.34 -7.29 2.02
N PHE A 6 -4.24 -7.77 2.55
CA PHE A 6 -3.95 -7.83 3.98
C PHE A 6 -3.06 -6.62 4.34
N ASN A 7 -3.66 -5.52 4.72
CA ASN A 7 -2.90 -4.38 5.24
C ASN A 7 -2.56 -4.64 6.72
N TRP A 8 -1.29 -4.96 6.99
CA TRP A 8 -0.82 -5.27 8.35
C TRP A 8 -0.53 -4.01 9.16
N LYS A 9 -0.54 -2.86 8.50
CA LYS A 9 -0.18 -1.58 9.12
C LYS A 9 1.18 -1.68 9.82
N SER A 10 1.31 -1.10 11.03
CA SER A 10 2.52 -1.19 11.86
C SER A 10 2.32 -2.05 13.12
N TYR A 11 1.33 -2.97 13.09
CA TYR A 11 1.03 -3.79 14.27
C TYR A 11 2.02 -4.92 14.53
N LEU A 12 2.64 -5.47 13.47
CA LEU A 12 3.45 -6.67 13.57
C LEU A 12 4.94 -6.33 13.59
N ASN A 13 5.68 -6.96 14.49
CA ASN A 13 7.14 -6.99 14.43
C ASN A 13 7.63 -7.96 13.33
N ILE A 14 8.95 -8.05 13.14
CA ILE A 14 9.54 -8.90 12.08
C ILE A 14 9.23 -10.39 12.27
N SER A 15 9.27 -10.91 13.51
CA SER A 15 9.00 -12.32 13.81
C SER A 15 7.54 -12.69 13.50
N GLU A 16 6.60 -11.87 13.95
CA GLU A 16 5.17 -12.02 13.67
C GLU A 16 4.88 -11.91 12.17
N SER A 17 5.51 -10.96 11.50
CA SER A 17 5.42 -10.77 10.04
C SER A 17 5.94 -12.00 9.28
N MET A 18 7.02 -12.62 9.73
CA MET A 18 7.56 -13.86 9.17
C MET A 18 6.58 -15.03 9.35
N ASN A 19 6.00 -15.17 10.55
CA ASN A 19 5.02 -16.21 10.83
C ASN A 19 3.77 -16.07 9.94
N LEU A 20 3.24 -14.85 9.83
CA LEU A 20 2.08 -14.59 8.98
C LEU A 20 2.39 -14.80 7.48
N SER A 21 3.57 -14.36 7.02
CA SER A 21 4.03 -14.63 5.65
C SER A 21 4.13 -16.12 5.34
N LYS A 22 4.60 -16.93 6.32
CA LYS A 22 4.64 -18.40 6.21
C LYS A 22 3.24 -18.99 6.06
N VAL A 23 2.27 -18.48 6.81
CA VAL A 23 0.86 -18.91 6.68
C VAL A 23 0.33 -18.56 5.29
N VAL A 24 0.50 -17.30 4.87
CA VAL A 24 0.04 -16.83 3.55
C VAL A 24 0.67 -17.63 2.40
N SER A 25 1.95 -18.02 2.52
CA SER A 25 2.65 -18.81 1.50
C SER A 25 2.09 -20.21 1.27
N LYS A 26 1.33 -20.72 2.23
CA LYS A 26 0.65 -22.03 2.15
C LYS A 26 -0.78 -21.95 1.62
N LEU A 27 -1.35 -20.75 1.54
CA LEU A 27 -2.69 -20.56 1.03
C LEU A 27 -2.74 -20.86 -0.49
N PRO A 28 -3.81 -21.47 -0.99
CA PRO A 28 -3.91 -21.81 -2.40
C PRO A 28 -3.95 -20.54 -3.25
N SER A 29 -3.10 -20.51 -4.26
CA SER A 29 -3.21 -19.52 -5.34
C SER A 29 -4.25 -20.00 -6.34
N THR A 30 -5.21 -19.16 -6.67
CA THR A 30 -6.25 -19.49 -7.64
C THR A 30 -6.27 -18.49 -8.80
N LYS A 31 -6.88 -18.90 -9.93
CA LYS A 31 -7.13 -17.97 -11.04
C LYS A 31 -8.21 -16.91 -10.70
N LYS A 32 -9.00 -17.15 -9.64
CA LYS A 32 -10.13 -16.29 -9.25
C LYS A 32 -9.70 -15.08 -8.39
N TYR A 33 -8.69 -15.24 -7.54
CA TYR A 33 -8.21 -14.17 -6.66
C TYR A 33 -6.69 -14.21 -6.43
N LYS A 34 -6.13 -13.07 -6.07
CA LYS A 34 -4.74 -12.93 -5.62
C LYS A 34 -4.71 -12.41 -4.19
N LEU A 35 -3.83 -12.98 -3.38
CA LEU A 35 -3.56 -12.54 -2.02
C LEU A 35 -2.38 -11.57 -2.05
N ILE A 36 -2.56 -10.38 -1.49
CA ILE A 36 -1.53 -9.35 -1.42
C ILE A 36 -1.33 -9.00 0.05
N SER A 37 -0.11 -9.20 0.56
CA SER A 37 0.29 -8.80 1.90
C SER A 37 0.96 -7.44 1.87
N SER A 38 0.53 -6.52 2.72
CA SER A 38 1.15 -5.21 2.88
C SER A 38 1.71 -5.06 4.30
N PRO A 39 2.91 -5.59 4.55
CA PRO A 39 3.61 -5.44 5.82
C PRO A 39 4.18 -4.03 5.96
N ASN A 40 4.74 -3.70 7.13
CA ASN A 40 5.55 -2.51 7.28
C ASN A 40 6.62 -2.49 6.18
N ASN A 41 6.80 -1.33 5.54
CA ASN A 41 7.70 -1.18 4.39
C ASN A 41 9.13 -1.64 4.70
N PHE A 42 9.57 -1.45 5.94
CA PHE A 42 10.89 -1.88 6.41
C PHE A 42 11.12 -3.41 6.31
N TYR A 43 10.04 -4.20 6.33
CA TYR A 43 10.13 -5.66 6.29
C TYR A 43 9.93 -6.27 4.91
N ASN A 44 9.47 -5.50 3.95
CA ASN A 44 9.09 -6.00 2.62
C ASN A 44 10.19 -6.84 1.96
N LEU A 45 11.44 -6.38 2.02
CA LEU A 45 12.58 -7.06 1.39
C LEU A 45 12.89 -8.40 2.06
N THR A 46 12.97 -8.40 3.39
CA THR A 46 13.24 -9.60 4.17
C THR A 46 12.17 -10.66 3.94
N LEU A 47 10.90 -10.24 3.99
CA LEU A 47 9.77 -11.14 3.79
C LEU A 47 9.72 -11.68 2.37
N LYS A 48 9.98 -10.85 1.38
CA LYS A 48 10.01 -11.25 -0.03
C LYS A 48 11.15 -12.22 -0.34
N SER A 49 12.33 -11.99 0.22
CA SER A 49 13.45 -12.92 0.09
C SER A 49 13.12 -14.30 0.69
N ARG A 50 12.49 -14.32 1.86
CA ARG A 50 12.16 -15.58 2.56
C ARG A 50 10.94 -16.31 1.96
N TYR A 51 9.96 -15.56 1.46
CA TYR A 51 8.71 -16.09 0.89
C TYR A 51 8.45 -15.50 -0.50
N PRO A 52 9.26 -15.85 -1.51
CA PRO A 52 9.25 -15.22 -2.83
C PRO A 52 7.96 -15.45 -3.63
N LYS A 53 7.16 -16.47 -3.27
CA LYS A 53 5.87 -16.76 -3.90
C LYS A 53 4.77 -15.81 -3.45
N ASN A 54 4.90 -15.17 -2.29
CA ASN A 54 3.93 -14.21 -1.80
C ASN A 54 4.00 -12.92 -2.63
N ILE A 55 2.86 -12.28 -2.78
CA ILE A 55 2.77 -10.95 -3.42
C ILE A 55 2.75 -9.91 -2.29
N TYR A 56 3.68 -8.96 -2.37
CA TYR A 56 3.80 -7.89 -1.40
C TYR A 56 3.44 -6.54 -2.02
N ALA A 57 2.86 -5.66 -1.17
CA ALA A 57 2.59 -4.27 -1.47
C ALA A 57 3.35 -3.36 -0.49
N ALA A 58 3.78 -2.20 -0.95
CA ALA A 58 4.19 -1.12 -0.07
C ALA A 58 2.97 -0.47 0.57
N GLN A 59 3.13 0.07 1.78
CA GLN A 59 2.06 0.78 2.50
C GLN A 59 1.95 2.26 2.10
N ASN A 60 2.98 2.80 1.46
CA ASN A 60 3.03 4.14 0.88
C ASN A 60 4.27 4.26 -0.01
N VAL A 61 4.36 5.38 -0.75
CA VAL A 61 5.54 5.84 -1.49
C VAL A 61 5.57 7.37 -1.42
N ASP A 62 6.74 7.97 -1.51
CA ASP A 62 6.86 9.42 -1.50
C ASP A 62 7.00 10.00 -2.90
N LEU A 63 6.67 11.29 -3.05
CA LEU A 63 6.81 11.99 -4.33
C LEU A 63 8.26 12.38 -4.62
N HIS A 64 9.08 12.44 -3.58
CA HIS A 64 10.49 12.77 -3.71
C HIS A 64 11.25 11.53 -4.17
N GLY A 65 11.93 11.66 -5.29
CA GLY A 65 12.80 10.63 -5.81
C GLY A 65 14.16 10.61 -5.10
N LYS A 66 15.10 9.91 -5.69
CA LYS A 66 16.47 9.78 -5.20
C LYS A 66 17.11 11.16 -4.99
N GLY A 67 17.65 11.42 -3.79
CA GLY A 67 18.30 12.68 -3.45
C GLY A 67 18.16 13.06 -1.97
N ALA A 68 18.12 14.35 -1.68
CA ALA A 68 18.02 14.90 -0.33
C ALA A 68 16.59 14.77 0.24
N SER A 69 16.17 13.54 0.55
CA SER A 69 14.82 13.20 1.02
C SER A 69 14.93 12.19 2.17
N THR A 70 15.55 12.60 3.28
CA THR A 70 15.75 11.72 4.44
C THR A 70 14.44 11.11 4.93
N GLY A 71 14.39 9.77 5.04
CA GLY A 71 13.22 9.03 5.52
C GLY A 71 12.16 8.72 4.46
N SER A 72 12.31 9.22 3.23
CA SER A 72 11.38 8.95 2.13
C SER A 72 11.50 7.52 1.60
N ILE A 73 10.39 7.02 1.07
CA ILE A 73 10.32 5.75 0.34
C ILE A 73 10.32 6.08 -1.15
N ASP A 74 11.46 5.85 -1.81
CA ASP A 74 11.59 6.10 -3.24
C ASP A 74 10.85 5.04 -4.06
N ILE A 75 10.19 5.48 -5.11
CA ILE A 75 9.53 4.59 -6.08
C ILE A 75 10.52 3.61 -6.72
N GLN A 76 11.77 4.02 -6.92
CA GLN A 76 12.82 3.17 -7.49
C GLN A 76 13.20 2.02 -6.55
N ASP A 77 13.04 2.20 -5.23
CA ASP A 77 13.22 1.10 -4.28
C ASP A 77 12.13 0.04 -4.46
N LEU A 78 10.90 0.44 -4.76
CA LEU A 78 9.83 -0.52 -5.06
C LEU A 78 10.10 -1.24 -6.39
N VAL A 79 10.54 -0.53 -7.42
CA VAL A 79 10.84 -1.08 -8.75
C VAL A 79 11.99 -2.09 -8.68
N SER A 80 13.15 -1.69 -8.12
CA SER A 80 14.36 -2.52 -8.03
C SER A 80 14.11 -3.78 -7.20
N ASN A 81 13.29 -3.67 -6.18
CA ASN A 81 12.91 -4.79 -5.32
C ASN A 81 11.68 -5.56 -5.82
N LYS A 82 11.20 -5.26 -7.03
CA LYS A 82 10.07 -5.96 -7.67
C LYS A 82 8.80 -5.98 -6.80
N ILE A 83 8.56 -4.94 -6.02
CA ILE A 83 7.29 -4.71 -5.32
C ILE A 83 6.33 -4.11 -6.35
N LYS A 84 5.24 -4.82 -6.65
CA LYS A 84 4.35 -4.48 -7.78
C LYS A 84 3.08 -3.75 -7.37
N PHE A 85 2.84 -3.56 -6.09
CA PHE A 85 1.64 -2.91 -5.56
C PHE A 85 2.03 -1.90 -4.49
N CYS A 86 1.26 -0.81 -4.40
CA CYS A 86 1.43 0.22 -3.39
C CYS A 86 0.06 0.72 -2.92
N ILE A 87 -0.17 0.73 -1.60
CA ILE A 87 -1.37 1.36 -1.00
C ILE A 87 -1.14 2.87 -0.97
N LEU A 88 -2.12 3.63 -1.45
CA LEU A 88 -2.08 5.10 -1.48
C LEU A 88 -3.34 5.68 -0.86
N GLY A 89 -3.19 6.79 -0.15
CA GLY A 89 -4.31 7.56 0.37
C GLY A 89 -5.12 6.87 1.45
N HIS A 90 -4.50 5.92 2.19
CA HIS A 90 -5.15 5.33 3.36
C HIS A 90 -5.54 6.43 4.36
N SER A 91 -6.67 6.27 5.05
CA SER A 91 -7.19 7.27 6.00
C SER A 91 -6.15 7.74 7.02
N GLU A 92 -5.29 6.83 7.48
CA GLU A 92 -4.21 7.16 8.43
C GLU A 92 -3.15 8.09 7.83
N VAL A 93 -2.75 7.91 6.57
CA VAL A 93 -1.77 8.83 5.94
C VAL A 93 -2.40 10.18 5.61
N ARG A 94 -3.69 10.19 5.27
CA ARG A 94 -4.44 11.45 5.09
C ARG A 94 -4.52 12.24 6.40
N SER A 95 -4.85 11.59 7.51
CA SER A 95 -5.02 12.26 8.80
C SER A 95 -3.72 12.56 9.52
N ASN A 96 -2.75 11.63 9.50
CA ASN A 96 -1.54 11.74 10.31
C ASN A 96 -0.40 12.47 9.59
N PHE A 97 -0.37 12.42 8.25
CA PHE A 97 0.70 13.00 7.43
C PHE A 97 0.20 14.08 6.46
N GLY A 98 -1.08 14.44 6.51
CA GLY A 98 -1.64 15.53 5.71
C GLY A 98 -1.69 15.25 4.20
N GLU A 99 -1.75 14.00 3.78
CA GLU A 99 -1.83 13.67 2.35
C GLU A 99 -3.18 14.08 1.76
N THR A 100 -3.15 15.07 0.88
CA THR A 100 -4.31 15.58 0.16
C THR A 100 -4.63 14.73 -1.08
N ASP A 101 -5.81 14.90 -1.66
CA ASP A 101 -6.18 14.22 -2.90
C ASP A 101 -5.21 14.52 -4.04
N LEU A 102 -4.71 15.76 -4.12
CA LEU A 102 -3.70 16.15 -5.11
C LEU A 102 -2.37 15.39 -4.92
N ILE A 103 -1.92 15.21 -3.68
CA ILE A 103 -0.73 14.42 -3.36
C ILE A 103 -0.95 12.96 -3.78
N ILE A 104 -2.11 12.41 -3.46
CA ILE A 104 -2.46 11.01 -3.77
C ILE A 104 -2.57 10.81 -5.28
N GLN A 105 -3.14 11.76 -6.01
CA GLN A 105 -3.16 11.74 -7.47
C GLN A 105 -1.74 11.67 -8.04
N LYS A 106 -0.83 12.58 -7.62
CA LYS A 106 0.56 12.58 -8.07
C LYS A 106 1.29 11.26 -7.74
N LYS A 107 1.06 10.70 -6.55
CA LYS A 107 1.61 9.37 -6.17
C LYS A 107 1.03 8.26 -7.03
N THR A 108 -0.24 8.34 -7.39
CA THR A 108 -0.91 7.39 -8.29
C THR A 108 -0.26 7.42 -9.67
N ASP A 109 -0.07 8.61 -10.23
CA ASP A 109 0.60 8.80 -11.52
C ASP A 109 2.05 8.29 -11.47
N LEU A 110 2.78 8.59 -10.40
CA LEU A 110 4.14 8.11 -10.16
C LEU A 110 4.19 6.56 -10.18
N CYS A 111 3.26 5.90 -9.48
CA CYS A 111 3.17 4.45 -9.47
C CYS A 111 2.88 3.89 -10.87
N LEU A 112 1.93 4.46 -11.59
CA LEU A 112 1.54 4.00 -12.92
C LEU A 112 2.68 4.15 -13.93
N HIS A 113 3.39 5.27 -13.95
CA HIS A 113 4.56 5.51 -14.80
C HIS A 113 5.68 4.48 -14.54
N ASN A 114 5.82 4.04 -13.29
CA ASN A 114 6.81 3.03 -12.89
C ASN A 114 6.28 1.59 -12.91
N LYS A 115 5.12 1.34 -13.54
CA LYS A 115 4.49 0.01 -13.67
C LYS A 115 4.17 -0.65 -12.34
N ILE A 116 3.99 0.13 -11.29
CA ILE A 116 3.49 -0.30 -9.99
C ILE A 116 1.98 -0.08 -9.96
N LYS A 117 1.24 -1.06 -9.50
CA LYS A 117 -0.22 -1.01 -9.41
C LYS A 117 -0.63 -0.29 -8.13
N PRO A 118 -1.21 0.91 -8.20
CA PRO A 118 -1.71 1.60 -7.02
C PRO A 118 -2.98 0.92 -6.50
N ILE A 119 -3.09 0.86 -5.18
CA ILE A 119 -4.29 0.49 -4.43
C ILE A 119 -4.76 1.77 -3.75
N VAL A 120 -5.58 2.54 -4.43
CA VAL A 120 -6.03 3.84 -3.95
C VAL A 120 -7.18 3.66 -2.96
N CYS A 121 -6.98 4.14 -1.73
CA CYS A 121 -8.00 4.17 -0.71
C CYS A 121 -8.84 5.44 -0.85
N ILE A 122 -10.15 5.26 -0.98
CA ILE A 122 -11.14 6.34 -0.97
C ILE A 122 -12.08 6.16 0.22
N GLY A 123 -12.57 7.23 0.77
CA GLY A 123 -13.48 7.18 1.91
C GLY A 123 -13.70 8.55 2.51
N GLU A 124 -14.80 8.71 3.22
CA GLU A 124 -15.18 9.93 3.88
C GLU A 124 -14.90 9.90 5.41
N PRO A 125 -14.62 11.06 6.02
CA PRO A 125 -14.60 11.21 7.47
C PRO A 125 -15.99 10.98 8.11
N VAL A 126 -16.00 10.64 9.38
CA VAL A 126 -17.24 10.30 10.14
C VAL A 126 -18.28 11.43 10.13
N ASP A 127 -17.87 12.68 10.18
CA ASP A 127 -18.75 13.85 10.13
C ASP A 127 -19.45 13.97 8.78
N ILE A 128 -18.74 13.71 7.68
CA ILE A 128 -19.31 13.66 6.32
C ILE A 128 -20.31 12.51 6.19
N TYR A 129 -19.96 11.33 6.73
CA TYR A 129 -20.88 10.20 6.76
C TYR A 129 -22.17 10.54 7.54
N LYS A 130 -22.04 11.07 8.76
CA LYS A 130 -23.19 11.48 9.62
C LYS A 130 -24.05 12.55 8.96
N SER A 131 -23.47 13.46 8.19
CA SER A 131 -24.20 14.51 7.45
C SER A 131 -24.83 14.01 6.13
N LYS A 132 -24.71 12.71 5.81
CA LYS A 132 -25.24 12.08 4.57
C LYS A 132 -24.68 12.70 3.27
N LYS A 133 -23.45 13.26 3.34
CA LYS A 133 -22.79 13.90 2.18
C LYS A 133 -21.77 12.97 1.48
N THR A 134 -21.69 11.69 1.86
CA THR A 134 -20.76 10.66 1.34
C THR A 134 -20.65 10.70 -0.19
N LYS A 135 -21.76 10.62 -0.92
CA LYS A 135 -21.75 10.58 -2.38
C LYS A 135 -21.05 11.80 -3.01
N ASN A 136 -21.35 12.99 -2.50
CA ASN A 136 -20.77 14.23 -3.02
C ASN A 136 -19.29 14.36 -2.64
N PHE A 137 -18.93 13.86 -1.47
CA PHE A 137 -17.54 13.83 -1.00
C PHE A 137 -16.68 12.88 -1.87
N LEU A 138 -17.13 11.63 -2.05
CA LEU A 138 -16.39 10.64 -2.84
C LEU A 138 -16.28 10.99 -4.32
N LYS A 139 -17.23 11.74 -4.88
CA LYS A 139 -17.13 12.24 -6.26
C LYS A 139 -16.01 13.27 -6.47
N LYS A 140 -15.53 13.89 -5.41
CA LYS A 140 -14.45 14.89 -5.47
C LYS A 140 -13.07 14.27 -5.27
N GLN A 141 -13.01 13.12 -4.61
CA GLN A 141 -11.80 12.31 -4.51
C GLN A 141 -11.45 11.61 -5.84
#